data_4c62eca2be1e77fdca7bbc511937278e
#
_entry.id   4c62eca2be1e77fdca7bbc511937278e
#
_cell.length_a   1.000
_cell.length_b   1.000
_cell.length_c   1.000
_cell.angle_alpha   90.00
_cell.angle_beta   90.00
_cell.angle_gamma   90.00
#
_symmetry.space_group_name_H-M   'P 1'
#
loop_
_entity.id
_entity.type
_entity.pdbx_description
1 polymer ?
#
loop_
_entity_poly.entity_id
_entity_poly.type
_entity_poly.pdbx_seq_one_letter_code
_entity_poly.pdbx_strand_id
1 'polypeptide(L)'
;MNADERFIGRDVTIAFLDSGFYAHPDLTLPVNRIVAYHSIFDSTDDPTSLETTDVSSWHGMMTSVVAAGNGYLSDGFYRGLAPESNLVLVKIGNARHIPDDDIDRGLQWVLKHREEYGIQIVNISAGGDFEKSYLTSALCQTVERAVSEGLIVVCAVGNAGLEPGHPVLPPANSPAAISVGGLDDQNSIDRAKRGMYRSSYGPTIDGLQKPEVIAPSIWVAAPILPHTPTADAALLYSELDAAADEKLPSIIEAHKGVDEDLDEASALRVPLLRQLITIKLREGSVISRYYKYVDGTSFASPIVASTIACMLEANTKLTPQQVKRILIDTAERVAGIEVERQGWGVVSPGRAVEVARSRHSGQPLDPGRMDCLKTQRGPR
;
A
#
# COMPACT_ATOMS: atom_id res chain seq x y z
N MET A 1 -8.15 3.13 10.31
CA MET A 1 -7.20 4.18 10.75
C MET A 1 -7.99 5.48 10.92
N ASN A 2 -7.71 6.29 11.92
CA ASN A 2 -8.44 7.55 12.16
C ASN A 2 -7.97 8.62 11.17
N ALA A 3 -8.41 8.54 9.92
CA ALA A 3 -8.12 9.54 8.89
C ALA A 3 -9.06 10.76 9.05
N ASP A 4 -8.60 11.92 8.59
CA ASP A 4 -9.42 13.12 8.51
C ASP A 4 -10.06 13.19 7.12
N GLU A 5 -11.34 12.90 7.01
CA GLU A 5 -12.07 12.81 5.75
C GLU A 5 -12.19 14.14 4.97
N ARG A 6 -11.76 15.24 5.57
CA ARG A 6 -11.70 16.54 4.89
C ARG A 6 -10.53 16.63 3.90
N PHE A 7 -9.51 15.82 4.13
CA PHE A 7 -8.27 15.78 3.34
C PHE A 7 -8.11 14.38 2.74
N ILE A 8 -8.27 14.29 1.45
CA ILE A 8 -8.38 13.05 0.68
C ILE A 8 -7.41 13.02 -0.51
N GLY A 9 -6.37 13.86 -0.47
CA GLY A 9 -5.28 13.91 -1.45
C GLY A 9 -5.54 14.78 -2.68
N ARG A 10 -6.44 15.76 -2.61
CA ARG A 10 -6.73 16.69 -3.72
C ARG A 10 -5.48 17.46 -4.13
N ASP A 11 -5.32 17.63 -5.43
CA ASP A 11 -4.19 18.38 -6.03
C ASP A 11 -2.81 17.82 -5.67
N VAL A 12 -2.74 16.55 -5.23
CA VAL A 12 -1.49 15.84 -4.94
C VAL A 12 -1.30 14.71 -5.94
N THR A 13 -0.11 14.63 -6.52
CA THR A 13 0.27 13.55 -7.44
C THR A 13 1.23 12.58 -6.77
N ILE A 14 0.88 11.29 -6.81
CA ILE A 14 1.70 10.18 -6.30
C ILE A 14 2.22 9.37 -7.50
N ALA A 15 3.54 9.23 -7.61
CA ALA A 15 4.14 8.29 -8.54
C ALA A 15 4.31 6.92 -7.87
N PHE A 16 3.92 5.85 -8.57
CA PHE A 16 4.13 4.47 -8.16
C PHE A 16 5.15 3.82 -9.07
N LEU A 17 6.21 3.26 -8.48
CA LEU A 17 7.21 2.46 -9.18
C LEU A 17 6.97 0.99 -8.83
N ASP A 18 6.56 0.18 -9.81
CA ASP A 18 6.16 -1.20 -9.55
C ASP A 18 6.34 -2.10 -10.80
N SER A 19 6.10 -3.41 -10.65
CA SER A 19 6.29 -4.40 -11.71
C SER A 19 5.38 -4.22 -12.93
N GLY A 20 4.22 -3.60 -12.77
CA GLY A 20 3.23 -3.36 -13.81
C GLY A 20 1.93 -2.86 -13.21
N PHE A 21 1.02 -2.42 -14.07
CA PHE A 21 -0.24 -1.78 -13.65
C PHE A 21 -1.40 -2.17 -14.55
N TYR A 22 -2.60 -1.97 -14.02
CA TYR A 22 -3.86 -2.08 -14.73
C TYR A 22 -4.74 -0.88 -14.36
N ALA A 23 -5.46 -0.32 -15.33
CA ALA A 23 -6.37 0.83 -15.14
C ALA A 23 -7.65 0.39 -14.40
N HIS A 24 -7.52 0.07 -13.11
CA HIS A 24 -8.63 -0.41 -12.30
C HIS A 24 -9.75 0.64 -12.20
N PRO A 25 -11.05 0.23 -12.22
CA PRO A 25 -12.18 1.15 -12.10
C PRO A 25 -12.11 2.09 -10.88
N ASP A 26 -11.56 1.65 -9.76
CA ASP A 26 -11.37 2.49 -8.56
C ASP A 26 -10.38 3.66 -8.78
N LEU A 27 -9.59 3.65 -9.85
CA LEU A 27 -8.67 4.72 -10.22
C LEU A 27 -9.19 5.57 -11.38
N THR A 28 -10.08 4.99 -12.22
CA THR A 28 -10.48 5.58 -13.48
C THR A 28 -11.95 6.02 -13.55
N LEU A 29 -12.80 5.54 -12.62
CA LEU A 29 -14.21 5.89 -12.59
C LEU A 29 -14.58 6.59 -11.28
N PRO A 30 -15.52 7.58 -11.30
CA PRO A 30 -16.13 8.17 -12.50
C PRO A 30 -15.17 9.11 -13.24
N VAL A 31 -14.02 9.44 -12.67
CA VAL A 31 -12.98 10.31 -13.25
C VAL A 31 -11.66 9.57 -13.28
N ASN A 32 -11.01 9.57 -14.44
CA ASN A 32 -9.67 8.99 -14.56
C ASN A 32 -8.64 9.91 -13.89
N ARG A 33 -7.95 9.37 -12.88
CA ARG A 33 -6.93 10.08 -12.09
C ARG A 33 -5.50 9.64 -12.45
N ILE A 34 -5.35 8.71 -13.40
CA ILE A 34 -4.05 8.34 -13.95
C ILE A 34 -3.66 9.42 -14.96
N VAL A 35 -2.73 10.29 -14.57
CA VAL A 35 -2.30 11.43 -15.39
C VAL A 35 -1.12 11.09 -16.30
N ALA A 36 -0.35 10.04 -15.97
CA ALA A 36 0.74 9.53 -16.81
C ALA A 36 1.01 8.05 -16.56
N TYR A 37 1.51 7.37 -17.59
CA TYR A 37 2.09 6.04 -17.53
C TYR A 37 3.43 6.03 -18.25
N HIS A 38 4.39 5.29 -17.73
CA HIS A 38 5.68 5.05 -18.37
C HIS A 38 6.16 3.63 -18.14
N SER A 39 6.76 3.01 -19.17
CA SER A 39 7.47 1.74 -19.05
C SER A 39 8.94 1.94 -19.39
N ILE A 40 9.83 1.58 -18.45
CA ILE A 40 11.28 1.69 -18.69
C ILE A 40 11.81 0.66 -19.69
N PHE A 41 11.03 -0.36 -20.04
CA PHE A 41 11.47 -1.47 -20.92
C PHE A 41 11.35 -1.13 -22.40
N ASP A 42 10.23 -0.59 -22.79
CA ASP A 42 9.89 -0.21 -24.16
C ASP A 42 9.85 1.30 -24.37
N SER A 43 10.16 2.04 -23.27
CA SER A 43 10.12 3.51 -23.23
C SER A 43 8.82 4.08 -23.79
N THR A 44 7.71 3.36 -23.55
CA THR A 44 6.39 3.79 -23.98
C THR A 44 5.69 4.58 -22.88
N ASP A 45 5.02 5.63 -23.30
CA ASP A 45 4.11 6.45 -22.47
C ASP A 45 2.65 6.19 -22.89
N ASP A 46 2.37 5.11 -23.62
CA ASP A 46 1.04 4.76 -24.09
C ASP A 46 0.15 4.19 -22.98
N PRO A 47 -0.85 4.95 -22.50
CA PRO A 47 -1.73 4.52 -21.44
C PRO A 47 -2.67 3.36 -21.84
N THR A 48 -2.81 3.03 -23.13
CA THR A 48 -3.61 1.88 -23.58
C THR A 48 -3.02 0.55 -23.08
N SER A 49 -1.73 0.53 -22.76
CA SER A 49 -1.07 -0.61 -22.12
C SER A 49 -1.70 -0.98 -20.77
N LEU A 50 -2.39 -0.04 -20.12
CA LEU A 50 -3.08 -0.25 -18.84
C LEU A 50 -4.45 -0.92 -19.00
N GLU A 51 -4.98 -1.03 -20.21
CA GLU A 51 -6.30 -1.62 -20.49
C GLU A 51 -6.26 -3.14 -20.58
N THR A 52 -5.06 -3.70 -20.77
CA THR A 52 -4.85 -5.14 -20.89
C THR A 52 -4.23 -5.71 -19.63
N THR A 53 -4.69 -6.88 -19.20
CA THR A 53 -4.12 -7.58 -18.06
C THR A 53 -2.84 -8.29 -18.46
N ASP A 54 -1.78 -8.05 -17.72
CA ASP A 54 -0.51 -8.78 -17.78
C ASP A 54 -0.23 -9.38 -16.39
N VAL A 55 0.46 -10.51 -16.36
CA VAL A 55 0.80 -11.18 -15.10
C VAL A 55 1.62 -10.30 -14.15
N SER A 56 2.35 -9.29 -14.67
CA SER A 56 3.09 -8.33 -13.85
C SER A 56 2.22 -7.21 -13.27
N SER A 57 0.98 -7.04 -13.75
CA SER A 57 0.15 -5.87 -13.43
C SER A 57 -0.51 -5.93 -12.06
N TRP A 58 -0.65 -7.13 -11.45
CA TRP A 58 -1.44 -7.29 -10.24
C TRP A 58 -0.90 -6.48 -9.05
N HIS A 59 0.44 -6.48 -8.86
CA HIS A 59 1.04 -5.89 -7.67
C HIS A 59 0.95 -4.36 -7.69
N GLY A 60 1.37 -3.71 -8.79
CA GLY A 60 1.29 -2.26 -8.92
C GLY A 60 -0.15 -1.74 -8.98
N MET A 61 -1.08 -2.50 -9.59
CA MET A 61 -2.51 -2.19 -9.50
C MET A 61 -2.96 -2.20 -8.03
N MET A 62 -2.63 -3.22 -7.26
CA MET A 62 -3.03 -3.31 -5.86
C MET A 62 -2.44 -2.19 -5.02
N THR A 63 -1.14 -1.89 -5.16
CA THR A 63 -0.47 -0.85 -4.36
C THR A 63 -1.05 0.54 -4.66
N SER A 64 -1.32 0.85 -5.93
CA SER A 64 -1.92 2.13 -6.33
C SER A 64 -3.37 2.27 -5.85
N VAL A 65 -4.17 1.20 -5.91
CA VAL A 65 -5.55 1.22 -5.41
C VAL A 65 -5.60 1.28 -3.88
N VAL A 66 -4.72 0.58 -3.16
CA VAL A 66 -4.63 0.68 -1.69
C VAL A 66 -4.36 2.11 -1.24
N ALA A 67 -3.54 2.88 -1.97
CA ALA A 67 -3.29 4.28 -1.65
C ALA A 67 -4.45 5.19 -2.07
N ALA A 68 -4.89 5.08 -3.32
CA ALA A 68 -5.70 6.10 -4.00
C ALA A 68 -6.97 5.57 -4.66
N GLY A 69 -7.35 4.32 -4.46
CA GLY A 69 -8.63 3.79 -4.92
C GLY A 69 -9.81 4.51 -4.25
N ASN A 70 -10.81 4.87 -5.02
CA ASN A 70 -12.03 5.50 -4.48
C ASN A 70 -13.09 4.48 -4.05
N GLY A 71 -12.84 3.18 -4.26
CA GLY A 71 -13.75 2.10 -3.92
C GLY A 71 -14.95 2.00 -4.86
N TYR A 72 -14.84 2.44 -6.10
CA TYR A 72 -15.94 2.47 -7.07
C TYR A 72 -16.67 1.11 -7.18
N LEU A 73 -15.93 -0.01 -7.19
CA LEU A 73 -16.50 -1.35 -7.26
C LEU A 73 -17.05 -1.87 -5.91
N SER A 74 -16.96 -1.07 -4.84
CA SER A 74 -17.47 -1.40 -3.50
C SER A 74 -18.34 -0.29 -2.89
N ASP A 75 -18.93 0.57 -3.72
CA ASP A 75 -19.73 1.70 -3.27
C ASP A 75 -18.99 2.59 -2.23
N GLY A 76 -17.68 2.75 -2.40
CA GLY A 76 -16.80 3.53 -1.53
C GLY A 76 -16.33 2.81 -0.25
N PHE A 77 -16.67 1.54 -0.05
CA PHE A 77 -16.33 0.81 1.18
C PHE A 77 -14.82 0.48 1.26
N TYR A 78 -14.23 -0.08 0.19
CA TYR A 78 -12.81 -0.38 0.11
C TYR A 78 -12.07 0.74 -0.61
N ARG A 79 -11.86 1.86 0.08
CA ARG A 79 -11.15 3.02 -0.48
C ARG A 79 -9.82 3.28 0.22
N GLY A 80 -8.85 3.82 -0.51
CA GLY A 80 -7.62 4.36 0.04
C GLY A 80 -7.85 5.64 0.85
N LEU A 81 -6.79 6.15 1.48
CA LEU A 81 -6.88 7.40 2.25
C LEU A 81 -6.82 8.64 1.35
N ALA A 82 -6.27 8.51 0.14
CA ALA A 82 -6.10 9.61 -0.82
C ALA A 82 -6.87 9.37 -2.14
N PRO A 83 -8.20 9.14 -2.09
CA PRO A 83 -8.99 8.74 -3.25
C PRO A 83 -9.16 9.84 -4.31
N GLU A 84 -8.69 11.05 -4.07
CA GLU A 84 -8.70 12.15 -5.05
C GLU A 84 -7.30 12.58 -5.52
N SER A 85 -6.25 11.83 -5.13
CA SER A 85 -4.91 12.05 -5.67
C SER A 85 -4.81 11.66 -7.14
N ASN A 86 -3.99 12.41 -7.89
CA ASN A 86 -3.54 12.02 -9.21
C ASN A 86 -2.45 10.94 -9.12
N LEU A 87 -2.35 10.12 -10.15
CA LEU A 87 -1.39 9.02 -10.19
C LEU A 87 -0.50 9.10 -11.44
N VAL A 88 0.77 8.86 -11.22
CA VAL A 88 1.76 8.55 -12.26
C VAL A 88 2.22 7.12 -12.05
N LEU A 89 2.08 6.28 -13.06
CA LEU A 89 2.37 4.84 -12.96
C LEU A 89 3.63 4.53 -13.78
N VAL A 90 4.70 4.07 -13.12
CA VAL A 90 5.99 3.79 -13.75
C VAL A 90 6.30 2.30 -13.62
N LYS A 91 6.19 1.57 -14.72
CA LYS A 91 6.54 0.15 -14.79
C LYS A 91 8.05 -0.02 -14.81
N ILE A 92 8.59 -0.63 -13.76
CA ILE A 92 10.02 -0.83 -13.51
C ILE A 92 10.43 -2.30 -13.43
N GLY A 93 9.53 -3.23 -13.70
CA GLY A 93 9.81 -4.64 -13.51
C GLY A 93 8.92 -5.55 -14.35
N ASN A 94 9.04 -6.81 -14.05
CA ASN A 94 8.16 -7.86 -14.53
C ASN A 94 7.68 -8.72 -13.34
N ALA A 95 6.85 -9.72 -13.60
CA ALA A 95 6.27 -10.55 -12.56
C ALA A 95 7.29 -11.35 -11.72
N ARG A 96 8.56 -11.43 -12.13
CA ARG A 96 9.56 -12.29 -11.48
C ARG A 96 10.59 -11.52 -10.68
N HIS A 97 11.00 -10.34 -11.17
CA HIS A 97 12.16 -9.64 -10.62
C HIS A 97 12.18 -8.16 -10.98
N ILE A 98 12.64 -7.33 -10.05
CA ILE A 98 12.85 -5.89 -10.22
C ILE A 98 14.27 -5.57 -9.75
N PRO A 99 15.25 -5.44 -10.67
CA PRO A 99 16.64 -5.11 -10.32
C PRO A 99 16.77 -3.69 -9.76
N ASP A 100 17.82 -3.45 -8.94
CA ASP A 100 18.20 -2.12 -8.45
C ASP A 100 18.25 -1.07 -9.56
N ASP A 101 18.89 -1.44 -10.70
CA ASP A 101 19.09 -0.53 -11.84
C ASP A 101 17.75 -0.13 -12.50
N ASP A 102 16.76 -1.00 -12.51
CA ASP A 102 15.45 -0.71 -13.07
C ASP A 102 14.65 0.20 -12.15
N ILE A 103 14.75 0.01 -10.82
CA ILE A 103 14.17 0.95 -9.84
C ILE A 103 14.82 2.33 -10.01
N ASP A 104 16.14 2.38 -10.14
CA ASP A 104 16.90 3.63 -10.34
C ASP A 104 16.48 4.36 -11.62
N ARG A 105 16.38 3.65 -12.75
CA ARG A 105 15.90 4.22 -14.03
C ARG A 105 14.49 4.79 -13.91
N GLY A 106 13.59 4.08 -13.24
CA GLY A 106 12.23 4.57 -12.98
C GLY A 106 12.22 5.84 -12.13
N LEU A 107 13.03 5.88 -11.07
CA LEU A 107 13.15 7.06 -10.20
C LEU A 107 13.79 8.25 -10.93
N GLN A 108 14.76 8.02 -11.79
CA GLN A 108 15.36 9.06 -12.62
C GLN A 108 14.34 9.63 -13.62
N TRP A 109 13.47 8.78 -14.21
CA TRP A 109 12.38 9.24 -15.05
C TRP A 109 11.42 10.13 -14.28
N VAL A 110 11.02 9.73 -13.07
CA VAL A 110 10.16 10.54 -12.19
C VAL A 110 10.80 11.89 -11.90
N LEU A 111 12.09 11.92 -11.54
CA LEU A 111 12.83 13.17 -11.29
C LEU A 111 12.77 14.11 -12.50
N LYS A 112 12.97 13.58 -13.70
CA LYS A 112 12.96 14.36 -14.94
C LYS A 112 11.58 14.97 -15.24
N HIS A 113 10.49 14.26 -14.91
CA HIS A 113 9.12 14.65 -15.27
C HIS A 113 8.30 15.17 -14.08
N ARG A 114 8.93 15.37 -12.89
CA ARG A 114 8.21 15.76 -11.67
C ARG A 114 7.43 17.07 -11.79
N GLU A 115 7.99 18.04 -12.50
CA GLU A 115 7.35 19.35 -12.71
C GLU A 115 6.21 19.24 -13.72
N GLU A 116 6.40 18.46 -14.78
CA GLU A 116 5.39 18.24 -15.83
C GLU A 116 4.10 17.65 -15.28
N TYR A 117 4.21 16.64 -14.40
CA TYR A 117 3.05 15.95 -13.82
C TYR A 117 2.75 16.36 -12.39
N GLY A 118 3.46 17.35 -11.84
CA GLY A 118 3.26 17.84 -10.47
C GLY A 118 3.50 16.78 -9.41
N ILE A 119 4.48 15.88 -9.61
CA ILE A 119 4.75 14.76 -8.71
C ILE A 119 5.36 15.29 -7.42
N GLN A 120 4.76 14.93 -6.27
CA GLN A 120 5.26 15.30 -4.95
C GLN A 120 5.69 14.08 -4.13
N ILE A 121 5.09 12.91 -4.37
CA ILE A 121 5.30 11.68 -3.61
C ILE A 121 5.71 10.58 -4.58
N VAL A 122 6.68 9.76 -4.19
CA VAL A 122 7.05 8.53 -4.89
C VAL A 122 6.88 7.36 -3.95
N ASN A 123 6.05 6.39 -4.31
CA ASN A 123 5.91 5.12 -3.62
C ASN A 123 6.69 4.03 -4.35
N ILE A 124 7.61 3.36 -3.65
CA ILE A 124 8.40 2.25 -4.15
C ILE A 124 8.10 1.02 -3.29
N SER A 125 7.27 0.11 -3.82
CA SER A 125 6.92 -1.14 -3.15
C SER A 125 7.77 -2.32 -3.65
N ALA A 126 9.02 -2.04 -3.97
CA ALA A 126 10.03 -2.99 -4.43
C ALA A 126 11.32 -2.81 -3.64
N GLY A 127 12.11 -3.86 -3.52
CA GLY A 127 13.44 -3.84 -2.93
C GLY A 127 14.46 -4.37 -3.92
N GLY A 128 15.70 -3.96 -3.76
CA GLY A 128 16.82 -4.39 -4.58
C GLY A 128 17.28 -5.83 -4.28
N ASP A 129 18.40 -6.20 -4.91
CA ASP A 129 18.87 -7.59 -4.92
C ASP A 129 19.68 -7.96 -3.68
N PHE A 130 20.48 -7.02 -3.18
CA PHE A 130 21.46 -7.27 -2.12
C PHE A 130 21.59 -6.10 -1.16
N GLU A 131 21.97 -6.40 0.08
CA GLU A 131 22.41 -5.36 1.01
C GLU A 131 23.62 -4.61 0.46
N LYS A 132 23.50 -3.29 0.41
CA LYS A 132 24.56 -2.38 -0.01
C LYS A 132 24.53 -1.16 0.91
N SER A 133 25.70 -0.60 1.18
CA SER A 133 25.77 0.72 1.82
C SER A 133 25.05 1.76 0.98
N TYR A 134 24.23 2.59 1.61
CA TYR A 134 23.57 3.71 0.91
C TYR A 134 24.57 4.67 0.29
N LEU A 135 25.80 4.74 0.82
CA LEU A 135 26.88 5.58 0.30
C LEU A 135 27.39 5.10 -1.07
N THR A 136 27.26 3.82 -1.38
CA THR A 136 27.78 3.19 -2.62
C THR A 136 26.68 2.72 -3.56
N SER A 137 25.42 2.67 -3.12
CA SER A 137 24.27 2.30 -3.94
C SER A 137 23.85 3.47 -4.84
N ALA A 138 23.92 3.30 -6.16
CA ALA A 138 23.45 4.30 -7.11
C ALA A 138 21.97 4.64 -6.88
N LEU A 139 21.14 3.63 -6.65
CA LEU A 139 19.72 3.81 -6.34
C LEU A 139 19.51 4.66 -5.09
N CYS A 140 20.24 4.41 -3.98
CA CYS A 140 20.14 5.23 -2.79
C CYS A 140 20.59 6.67 -3.04
N GLN A 141 21.65 6.89 -3.85
CA GLN A 141 22.09 8.22 -4.21
C GLN A 141 21.03 8.96 -5.05
N THR A 142 20.29 8.26 -5.90
CA THR A 142 19.16 8.84 -6.62
C THR A 142 18.01 9.20 -5.67
N VAL A 143 17.74 8.37 -4.64
CA VAL A 143 16.76 8.71 -3.57
C VAL A 143 17.17 9.97 -2.81
N GLU A 144 18.46 10.07 -2.38
CA GLU A 144 18.97 11.27 -1.70
C GLU A 144 18.78 12.52 -2.56
N ARG A 145 19.11 12.42 -3.85
CA ARG A 145 18.88 13.50 -4.81
C ARG A 145 17.41 13.85 -4.95
N ALA A 146 16.52 12.86 -5.11
CA ALA A 146 15.09 13.06 -5.25
C ALA A 146 14.50 13.83 -4.05
N VAL A 147 14.91 13.46 -2.84
CA VAL A 147 14.47 14.14 -1.62
C VAL A 147 15.07 15.55 -1.50
N SER A 148 16.33 15.74 -1.89
CA SER A 148 16.96 17.07 -1.92
C SER A 148 16.29 18.02 -2.92
N GLU A 149 15.71 17.48 -3.99
CA GLU A 149 14.95 18.21 -5.01
C GLU A 149 13.45 18.36 -4.65
N GLY A 150 13.04 17.95 -3.44
CA GLY A 150 11.71 18.20 -2.88
C GLY A 150 10.72 17.05 -3.00
N LEU A 151 11.06 15.93 -3.62
CA LEU A 151 10.20 14.73 -3.65
C LEU A 151 10.18 14.01 -2.29
N ILE A 152 9.05 13.45 -1.93
CA ILE A 152 8.91 12.60 -0.75
C ILE A 152 8.94 11.14 -1.21
N VAL A 153 10.00 10.41 -0.85
CA VAL A 153 10.18 9.02 -1.25
C VAL A 153 9.79 8.08 -0.12
N VAL A 154 8.79 7.23 -0.37
CA VAL A 154 8.25 6.23 0.57
C VAL A 154 8.59 4.84 0.05
N CYS A 155 9.23 4.02 0.87
CA CYS A 155 9.69 2.70 0.47
C CYS A 155 9.15 1.61 1.40
N ALA A 156 8.73 0.49 0.84
CA ALA A 156 8.52 -0.73 1.62
C ALA A 156 9.85 -1.24 2.16
N VAL A 157 9.92 -1.57 3.46
CA VAL A 157 11.18 -1.99 4.09
C VAL A 157 11.61 -3.41 3.72
N GLY A 158 10.70 -4.22 3.17
CA GLY A 158 10.90 -5.63 2.87
C GLY A 158 10.20 -6.57 3.85
N ASN A 159 10.19 -7.87 3.51
CA ASN A 159 9.42 -8.89 4.22
C ASN A 159 10.31 -10.00 4.82
N ALA A 160 11.61 -9.75 4.96
CA ALA A 160 12.64 -10.71 5.39
C ALA A 160 12.93 -10.67 6.91
N GLY A 161 11.98 -10.20 7.72
CA GLY A 161 12.18 -10.07 9.18
C GLY A 161 12.34 -11.36 9.96
N LEU A 162 12.10 -12.52 9.33
CA LEU A 162 12.38 -13.85 9.89
C LEU A 162 13.69 -14.46 9.36
N GLU A 163 14.32 -13.83 8.39
CA GLU A 163 15.59 -14.26 7.84
C GLU A 163 16.76 -13.81 8.73
N PRO A 164 17.89 -14.56 8.73
CA PRO A 164 19.09 -14.13 9.44
C PRO A 164 19.52 -12.73 8.99
N GLY A 165 19.73 -11.81 9.95
CA GLY A 165 20.12 -10.43 9.67
C GLY A 165 18.96 -9.53 9.23
N HIS A 166 17.75 -10.07 8.97
CA HIS A 166 16.53 -9.32 8.59
C HIS A 166 16.78 -8.12 7.66
N PRO A 167 17.44 -8.31 6.50
CA PRO A 167 18.09 -7.26 5.73
C PRO A 167 17.13 -6.18 5.25
N VAL A 168 17.59 -4.92 5.29
CA VAL A 168 16.92 -3.75 4.71
C VAL A 168 17.65 -3.36 3.44
N LEU A 169 17.05 -3.68 2.30
CA LEU A 169 17.64 -3.50 0.98
C LEU A 169 17.44 -2.08 0.42
N PRO A 170 18.26 -1.64 -0.55
CA PRO A 170 17.95 -0.44 -1.33
C PRO A 170 16.56 -0.56 -2.00
N PRO A 171 15.80 0.55 -2.10
CA PRO A 171 16.09 1.91 -1.67
C PRO A 171 15.71 2.21 -0.22
N ALA A 172 15.12 1.24 0.52
CA ALA A 172 14.59 1.46 1.86
C ALA A 172 15.68 1.77 2.91
N ASN A 173 16.93 1.37 2.69
CA ASN A 173 18.05 1.68 3.57
C ASN A 173 18.60 3.12 3.40
N SER A 174 18.14 3.91 2.41
CA SER A 174 18.52 5.32 2.25
C SER A 174 18.06 6.15 3.46
N PRO A 175 18.92 7.00 4.05
CA PRO A 175 18.53 7.88 5.15
C PRO A 175 17.45 8.88 4.79
N ALA A 176 17.36 9.33 3.54
CA ALA A 176 16.34 10.28 3.10
C ALA A 176 14.96 9.62 2.91
N ALA A 177 14.90 8.33 2.55
CA ALA A 177 13.65 7.61 2.37
C ALA A 177 12.83 7.50 3.68
N ILE A 178 11.52 7.50 3.54
CA ILE A 178 10.59 7.09 4.59
C ILE A 178 10.33 5.59 4.38
N SER A 179 10.98 4.75 5.18
CA SER A 179 10.84 3.30 5.08
C SER A 179 9.73 2.82 5.99
N VAL A 180 8.86 1.98 5.44
CA VAL A 180 7.62 1.55 6.08
C VAL A 180 7.67 0.06 6.37
N GLY A 181 7.56 -0.30 7.64
CA GLY A 181 7.37 -1.65 8.10
C GLY A 181 5.90 -2.03 8.25
N GLY A 182 5.66 -3.28 8.64
CA GLY A 182 4.32 -3.85 8.68
C GLY A 182 3.77 -4.04 10.09
N LEU A 183 2.52 -3.63 10.27
CA LEU A 183 1.67 -3.91 11.42
C LEU A 183 0.75 -5.08 11.09
N ASP A 184 0.62 -6.03 12.01
CA ASP A 184 -0.52 -6.95 12.09
C ASP A 184 -1.54 -6.40 13.09
N ASP A 185 -2.63 -5.85 12.61
CA ASP A 185 -3.72 -5.37 13.47
C ASP A 185 -4.78 -6.45 13.73
N GLN A 186 -4.55 -7.68 13.25
CA GLN A 186 -5.45 -8.82 13.33
C GLN A 186 -6.87 -8.50 12.82
N ASN A 187 -6.96 -7.63 11.84
CA ASN A 187 -8.22 -7.11 11.30
C ASN A 187 -9.17 -6.64 12.41
N SER A 188 -8.64 -5.97 13.44
CA SER A 188 -9.34 -5.57 14.65
C SER A 188 -9.10 -4.10 14.98
N ILE A 189 -10.15 -3.43 15.46
CA ILE A 189 -10.04 -2.08 16.02
C ILE A 189 -9.42 -2.06 17.41
N ASP A 190 -9.31 -3.23 18.07
CA ASP A 190 -8.72 -3.36 19.39
C ASP A 190 -7.20 -3.23 19.31
N ARG A 191 -6.68 -2.10 19.79
CA ARG A 191 -5.25 -1.80 19.79
C ARG A 191 -4.40 -2.77 20.61
N ALA A 192 -5.00 -3.48 21.59
CA ALA A 192 -4.30 -4.47 22.40
C ALA A 192 -3.92 -5.73 21.61
N LYS A 193 -4.57 -5.96 20.47
CA LYS A 193 -4.30 -7.11 19.59
C LYS A 193 -3.20 -6.84 18.56
N ARG A 194 -2.69 -5.59 18.49
CA ARG A 194 -1.66 -5.20 17.53
C ARG A 194 -0.38 -6.00 17.73
N GLY A 195 0.12 -6.57 16.66
CA GLY A 195 1.38 -7.28 16.57
C GLY A 195 2.24 -6.77 15.41
N MET A 196 3.35 -7.46 15.16
CA MET A 196 4.25 -7.13 14.06
C MET A 196 4.07 -8.11 12.92
N TYR A 197 4.01 -7.55 11.71
CA TYR A 197 4.27 -8.33 10.52
C TYR A 197 5.76 -8.73 10.45
N ARG A 198 6.09 -9.70 9.61
CA ARG A 198 7.47 -10.16 9.37
C ARG A 198 8.30 -9.21 8.48
N SER A 199 8.17 -7.90 8.71
CA SER A 199 8.94 -6.91 7.96
C SER A 199 10.42 -6.97 8.30
N SER A 200 11.28 -6.68 7.31
CA SER A 200 12.69 -6.37 7.52
C SER A 200 12.84 -5.21 8.51
N TYR A 201 13.97 -5.15 9.22
CA TYR A 201 14.25 -4.07 10.18
C TYR A 201 15.75 -3.90 10.40
N GLY A 202 16.14 -2.69 10.78
CA GLY A 202 17.54 -2.35 11.01
C GLY A 202 18.10 -2.85 12.36
N PRO A 203 19.37 -2.57 12.61
CA PRO A 203 20.18 -1.58 11.88
C PRO A 203 20.57 -2.08 10.49
N THR A 204 20.63 -1.15 9.51
CA THR A 204 21.18 -1.42 8.18
C THR A 204 22.68 -1.69 8.25
N ILE A 205 23.29 -2.10 7.13
CA ILE A 205 24.76 -2.26 7.03
C ILE A 205 25.52 -0.98 7.41
N ASP A 206 24.90 0.19 7.27
CA ASP A 206 25.47 1.48 7.66
C ASP A 206 25.11 1.90 9.10
N GLY A 207 24.47 1.03 9.87
CA GLY A 207 24.04 1.28 11.25
C GLY A 207 22.80 2.17 11.39
N LEU A 208 22.06 2.41 10.32
CA LEU A 208 20.84 3.22 10.36
C LEU A 208 19.66 2.39 10.87
N GLN A 209 18.88 2.98 11.77
CA GLN A 209 17.65 2.36 12.24
C GLN A 209 16.53 2.50 11.18
N LYS A 210 15.96 1.38 10.77
CA LYS A 210 14.81 1.25 9.85
C LYS A 210 13.85 0.19 10.39
N PRO A 211 12.53 0.29 10.13
CA PRO A 211 11.82 1.36 9.41
C PRO A 211 11.66 2.64 10.25
N GLU A 212 11.21 3.73 9.63
CA GLU A 212 10.79 4.94 10.35
C GLU A 212 9.45 4.74 11.05
N VAL A 213 8.47 4.19 10.34
CA VAL A 213 7.11 3.94 10.85
C VAL A 213 6.58 2.61 10.34
N ILE A 214 5.51 2.13 10.96
CA ILE A 214 4.77 0.95 10.49
C ILE A 214 3.33 1.32 10.15
N ALA A 215 2.73 0.57 9.21
CA ALA A 215 1.33 0.69 8.84
C ALA A 215 0.72 -0.72 8.63
N PRO A 216 -0.61 -0.88 8.63
CA PRO A 216 -1.24 -2.16 8.34
C PRO A 216 -0.66 -2.81 7.09
N SER A 217 -0.26 -4.08 7.21
CA SER A 217 0.39 -4.83 6.15
C SER A 217 -0.09 -6.27 6.02
N ILE A 218 -1.10 -6.64 6.79
CA ILE A 218 -1.80 -7.91 6.71
C ILE A 218 -3.29 -7.62 6.79
N TRP A 219 -4.10 -8.44 6.14
CA TRP A 219 -5.54 -8.22 6.00
C TRP A 219 -5.90 -6.91 5.27
N VAL A 220 -4.99 -6.40 4.43
CA VAL A 220 -5.27 -5.21 3.61
C VAL A 220 -6.19 -5.61 2.47
N ALA A 221 -7.34 -4.95 2.35
CA ALA A 221 -8.23 -5.16 1.22
C ALA A 221 -7.63 -4.53 -0.05
N ALA A 222 -7.44 -5.35 -1.09
CA ALA A 222 -6.88 -4.91 -2.37
C ALA A 222 -7.70 -5.50 -3.53
N PRO A 223 -7.74 -4.85 -4.70
CA PRO A 223 -8.49 -5.33 -5.85
C PRO A 223 -7.90 -6.60 -6.44
N ILE A 224 -8.74 -7.43 -7.02
CA ILE A 224 -8.33 -8.59 -7.78
C ILE A 224 -8.13 -8.18 -9.24
N LEU A 225 -7.00 -8.57 -9.83
CA LEU A 225 -6.72 -8.32 -11.25
C LEU A 225 -7.75 -9.06 -12.11
N PRO A 226 -8.55 -8.36 -12.94
CA PRO A 226 -9.57 -9.00 -13.75
C PRO A 226 -8.97 -9.90 -14.84
N HIS A 227 -9.79 -10.77 -15.41
CA HIS A 227 -9.39 -11.73 -16.47
C HIS A 227 -8.25 -12.66 -16.03
N THR A 228 -8.27 -13.08 -14.77
CA THR A 228 -7.32 -14.04 -14.20
C THR A 228 -8.07 -15.19 -13.51
N PRO A 229 -7.46 -16.37 -13.38
CA PRO A 229 -8.06 -17.46 -12.63
C PRO A 229 -8.50 -17.07 -11.20
N THR A 230 -7.75 -16.16 -10.57
CA THR A 230 -8.12 -15.63 -9.25
C THR A 230 -9.41 -14.81 -9.30
N ALA A 231 -9.66 -14.06 -10.37
CA ALA A 231 -10.89 -13.29 -10.53
C ALA A 231 -12.09 -14.22 -10.79
N ASP A 232 -11.90 -15.25 -11.60
CA ASP A 232 -12.95 -16.24 -11.88
C ASP A 232 -13.34 -17.02 -10.61
N ALA A 233 -12.35 -17.45 -9.83
CA ALA A 233 -12.56 -18.09 -8.53
C ALA A 233 -13.28 -17.17 -7.53
N ALA A 234 -12.86 -15.90 -7.44
CA ALA A 234 -13.48 -14.92 -6.54
C ALA A 234 -14.94 -14.63 -6.92
N LEU A 235 -15.24 -14.57 -8.22
CA LEU A 235 -16.61 -14.44 -8.72
C LEU A 235 -17.45 -15.64 -8.27
N LEU A 236 -17.00 -16.88 -8.57
CA LEU A 236 -17.69 -18.11 -8.18
C LEU A 236 -17.94 -18.17 -6.69
N TYR A 237 -16.90 -17.97 -5.86
CA TYR A 237 -17.03 -18.07 -4.41
C TYR A 237 -17.98 -17.02 -3.84
N SER A 238 -17.93 -15.80 -4.34
CA SER A 238 -18.82 -14.71 -3.90
C SER A 238 -20.28 -14.97 -4.30
N GLU A 239 -20.53 -15.52 -5.49
CA GLU A 239 -21.88 -15.90 -5.92
C GLU A 239 -22.43 -17.05 -5.09
N LEU A 240 -21.63 -18.07 -4.80
CA LEU A 240 -22.02 -19.20 -3.96
C LEU A 240 -22.30 -18.77 -2.52
N ASP A 241 -21.50 -17.88 -1.94
CA ASP A 241 -21.69 -17.39 -0.57
C ASP A 241 -23.01 -16.64 -0.42
N ALA A 242 -23.33 -15.78 -1.40
CA ALA A 242 -24.53 -14.95 -1.42
C ALA A 242 -25.81 -15.71 -1.82
N ALA A 243 -25.71 -16.87 -2.46
CA ALA A 243 -26.83 -17.59 -3.02
C ALA A 243 -27.65 -18.34 -1.97
N ALA A 244 -28.95 -18.55 -2.24
CA ALA A 244 -29.77 -19.51 -1.51
C ALA A 244 -29.32 -20.95 -1.81
N ASP A 245 -29.53 -21.85 -0.86
CA ASP A 245 -29.04 -23.23 -0.89
C ASP A 245 -29.48 -24.01 -2.15
N GLU A 246 -30.68 -23.76 -2.61
CA GLU A 246 -31.28 -24.43 -3.78
C GLU A 246 -30.56 -24.05 -5.09
N LYS A 247 -29.86 -22.92 -5.11
CA LYS A 247 -29.16 -22.43 -6.30
C LYS A 247 -27.70 -22.91 -6.40
N LEU A 248 -27.14 -23.43 -5.32
CA LEU A 248 -25.72 -23.81 -5.29
C LEU A 248 -25.31 -24.75 -6.44
N PRO A 249 -26.05 -25.87 -6.71
CA PRO A 249 -25.65 -26.77 -7.80
C PRO A 249 -25.67 -26.09 -9.18
N SER A 250 -26.64 -25.22 -9.42
CA SER A 250 -26.74 -24.51 -10.71
C SER A 250 -25.64 -23.49 -10.92
N ILE A 251 -25.17 -22.81 -9.85
CA ILE A 251 -24.05 -21.88 -9.92
C ILE A 251 -22.76 -22.66 -10.20
N ILE A 252 -22.50 -23.77 -9.48
CA ILE A 252 -21.32 -24.61 -9.73
C ILE A 252 -21.28 -25.09 -11.19
N GLU A 253 -22.40 -25.62 -11.70
CA GLU A 253 -22.43 -26.06 -13.10
C GLU A 253 -22.23 -24.94 -14.10
N ALA A 254 -22.71 -23.70 -13.81
CA ALA A 254 -22.49 -22.53 -14.66
C ALA A 254 -21.01 -22.09 -14.68
N HIS A 255 -20.27 -22.37 -13.64
CA HIS A 255 -18.84 -22.03 -13.49
C HIS A 255 -17.92 -23.28 -13.55
N LYS A 256 -18.40 -24.35 -14.17
CA LYS A 256 -17.66 -25.61 -14.25
C LYS A 256 -16.24 -25.44 -14.79
N GLY A 257 -15.26 -26.03 -14.12
CA GLY A 257 -13.84 -25.93 -14.47
C GLY A 257 -13.11 -24.78 -13.80
N VAL A 258 -13.78 -23.94 -13.00
CA VAL A 258 -13.13 -22.86 -12.22
C VAL A 258 -12.50 -23.41 -10.95
N ASP A 259 -13.16 -24.37 -10.27
CA ASP A 259 -12.66 -25.03 -9.05
C ASP A 259 -13.07 -26.52 -9.06
N GLU A 260 -12.07 -27.40 -9.22
CA GLU A 260 -12.30 -28.86 -9.33
C GLU A 260 -12.95 -29.45 -8.07
N ASP A 261 -12.56 -28.96 -6.86
CA ASP A 261 -13.14 -29.47 -5.62
C ASP A 261 -14.63 -29.12 -5.50
N LEU A 262 -15.05 -27.94 -5.95
CA LEU A 262 -16.45 -27.55 -5.98
C LEU A 262 -17.24 -28.30 -7.05
N ASP A 263 -16.63 -28.54 -8.20
CA ASP A 263 -17.25 -29.35 -9.27
C ASP A 263 -17.56 -30.78 -8.76
N GLU A 264 -16.59 -31.43 -8.11
CA GLU A 264 -16.77 -32.76 -7.51
C GLU A 264 -17.76 -32.76 -6.34
N ALA A 265 -17.78 -31.66 -5.56
CA ALA A 265 -18.62 -31.49 -4.39
C ALA A 265 -20.07 -31.13 -4.71
N SER A 266 -20.43 -30.90 -5.97
CA SER A 266 -21.74 -30.38 -6.41
C SER A 266 -22.93 -31.24 -5.93
N ALA A 267 -22.75 -32.57 -5.74
CA ALA A 267 -23.73 -33.51 -5.25
C ALA A 267 -23.72 -33.68 -3.72
N LEU A 268 -22.88 -33.01 -2.98
CA LEU A 268 -22.79 -33.09 -1.52
C LEU A 268 -24.04 -32.49 -0.86
N ARG A 269 -24.28 -32.92 0.41
CA ARG A 269 -25.30 -32.28 1.24
C ARG A 269 -24.94 -30.81 1.49
N VAL A 270 -25.92 -29.93 1.44
CA VAL A 270 -25.79 -28.49 1.57
C VAL A 270 -24.87 -28.02 2.72
N PRO A 271 -24.96 -28.57 3.96
CA PRO A 271 -24.06 -28.13 5.03
C PRO A 271 -22.58 -28.38 4.74
N LEU A 272 -22.24 -29.48 4.07
CA LEU A 272 -20.85 -29.78 3.68
C LEU A 272 -20.39 -28.86 2.55
N LEU A 273 -21.26 -28.59 1.59
CA LEU A 273 -20.97 -27.65 0.50
C LEU A 273 -20.74 -26.24 1.03
N ARG A 274 -21.55 -25.76 1.97
CA ARG A 274 -21.34 -24.47 2.66
C ARG A 274 -20.01 -24.39 3.42
N GLN A 275 -19.60 -25.47 4.06
CA GLN A 275 -18.30 -25.57 4.70
C GLN A 275 -17.17 -25.46 3.67
N LEU A 276 -17.28 -26.17 2.54
CA LEU A 276 -16.27 -26.09 1.48
C LEU A 276 -16.19 -24.68 0.90
N ILE A 277 -17.31 -24.02 0.59
CA ILE A 277 -17.35 -22.62 0.12
C ILE A 277 -16.64 -21.71 1.12
N THR A 278 -16.90 -21.87 2.42
CA THR A 278 -16.24 -21.08 3.47
C THR A 278 -14.73 -21.31 3.48
N ILE A 279 -14.27 -22.54 3.28
CA ILE A 279 -12.85 -22.88 3.19
C ILE A 279 -12.22 -22.20 1.96
N LYS A 280 -12.85 -22.33 0.79
CA LYS A 280 -12.36 -21.72 -0.46
C LYS A 280 -12.24 -20.19 -0.37
N LEU A 281 -13.23 -19.51 0.20
CA LEU A 281 -13.17 -18.07 0.47
C LEU A 281 -11.96 -17.70 1.35
N ARG A 282 -11.70 -18.48 2.41
CA ARG A 282 -10.57 -18.26 3.33
C ARG A 282 -9.22 -18.53 2.67
N GLU A 283 -9.07 -19.66 1.98
CA GLU A 283 -7.84 -20.04 1.28
C GLU A 283 -7.49 -19.02 0.18
N GLY A 284 -8.49 -18.58 -0.60
CA GLY A 284 -8.33 -17.54 -1.61
C GLY A 284 -8.17 -16.12 -1.01
N SER A 285 -8.37 -15.96 0.32
CA SER A 285 -8.43 -14.66 0.99
C SER A 285 -9.49 -13.73 0.37
N VAL A 286 -10.54 -14.28 -0.25
CA VAL A 286 -11.56 -13.54 -0.99
C VAL A 286 -12.48 -12.81 -0.03
N ILE A 287 -12.68 -11.51 -0.27
CA ILE A 287 -13.62 -10.65 0.47
C ILE A 287 -14.92 -10.50 -0.33
N SER A 288 -14.79 -10.29 -1.63
CA SER A 288 -15.88 -10.12 -2.58
C SER A 288 -15.40 -10.47 -3.99
N ARG A 289 -16.30 -10.44 -4.96
CA ARG A 289 -15.94 -10.70 -6.38
C ARG A 289 -14.81 -9.83 -6.94
N TYR A 290 -14.51 -8.69 -6.31
CA TYR A 290 -13.53 -7.72 -6.81
C TYR A 290 -12.34 -7.50 -5.87
N TYR A 291 -12.43 -7.97 -4.61
CA TYR A 291 -11.41 -7.68 -3.59
C TYR A 291 -11.03 -8.92 -2.83
N LYS A 292 -9.77 -8.94 -2.43
CA LYS A 292 -9.19 -9.97 -1.55
C LYS A 292 -8.30 -9.35 -0.49
N TYR A 293 -8.03 -10.08 0.57
CA TYR A 293 -6.98 -9.72 1.52
C TYR A 293 -5.60 -10.04 0.95
N VAL A 294 -4.68 -9.13 1.20
CA VAL A 294 -3.26 -9.25 0.85
C VAL A 294 -2.39 -8.92 2.05
N ASP A 295 -1.12 -9.35 2.00
CA ASP A 295 -0.12 -9.05 3.01
C ASP A 295 1.21 -8.63 2.38
N GLY A 296 1.97 -7.83 3.13
CA GLY A 296 3.29 -7.32 2.73
C GLY A 296 3.50 -5.85 3.08
N THR A 297 4.75 -5.50 3.31
CA THR A 297 5.16 -4.09 3.47
C THR A 297 4.89 -3.27 2.21
N SER A 298 4.77 -3.95 1.06
CA SER A 298 4.31 -3.36 -0.21
C SER A 298 2.94 -2.69 -0.12
N PHE A 299 2.09 -3.11 0.82
CA PHE A 299 0.77 -2.51 1.06
C PHE A 299 0.77 -1.52 2.22
N ALA A 300 1.71 -1.63 3.15
CA ALA A 300 1.93 -0.64 4.20
C ALA A 300 2.49 0.69 3.66
N SER A 301 3.43 0.62 2.71
CA SER A 301 4.04 1.79 2.07
C SER A 301 3.01 2.72 1.40
N PRO A 302 2.10 2.25 0.54
CA PRO A 302 1.07 3.10 -0.08
C PRO A 302 0.08 3.71 0.93
N ILE A 303 -0.17 3.07 2.08
CA ILE A 303 -0.97 3.67 3.16
C ILE A 303 -0.24 4.89 3.76
N VAL A 304 1.08 4.83 3.90
CA VAL A 304 1.87 5.98 4.35
C VAL A 304 1.93 7.05 3.25
N ALA A 305 2.12 6.67 1.99
CA ALA A 305 2.11 7.60 0.86
C ALA A 305 0.77 8.36 0.76
N SER A 306 -0.36 7.68 0.95
CA SER A 306 -1.68 8.31 0.98
C SER A 306 -1.89 9.22 2.21
N THR A 307 -1.35 8.85 3.37
CA THR A 307 -1.33 9.73 4.56
C THR A 307 -0.57 11.02 4.26
N ILE A 308 0.57 10.92 3.57
CA ILE A 308 1.38 12.08 3.17
C ILE A 308 0.60 12.95 2.17
N ALA A 309 -0.13 12.35 1.23
CA ALA A 309 -0.97 13.09 0.29
C ALA A 309 -2.02 13.94 1.03
N CYS A 310 -2.68 13.38 2.05
CA CYS A 310 -3.61 14.14 2.90
C CYS A 310 -2.90 15.27 3.69
N MET A 311 -1.65 15.04 4.11
CA MET A 311 -0.85 16.08 4.78
C MET A 311 -0.49 17.23 3.83
N LEU A 312 -0.13 16.92 2.57
CA LEU A 312 0.22 17.92 1.56
C LEU A 312 -1.00 18.71 1.10
N GLU A 313 -2.18 18.09 0.97
CA GLU A 313 -3.45 18.82 0.77
C GLU A 313 -3.71 19.80 1.91
N ALA A 314 -3.48 19.40 3.15
CA ALA A 314 -3.65 20.27 4.32
C ALA A 314 -2.60 21.40 4.40
N ASN A 315 -1.40 21.17 3.85
CA ASN A 315 -0.31 22.14 3.83
C ASN A 315 0.68 21.84 2.70
N THR A 316 0.51 22.51 1.58
CA THR A 316 1.33 22.37 0.36
C THR A 316 2.79 22.84 0.50
N LYS A 317 3.14 23.50 1.62
CA LYS A 317 4.48 24.05 1.85
C LYS A 317 5.38 23.14 2.69
N LEU A 318 4.91 21.94 3.03
CA LEU A 318 5.72 21.00 3.81
C LEU A 318 6.91 20.51 2.98
N THR A 319 8.10 20.58 3.57
CA THR A 319 9.29 19.96 2.99
C THR A 319 9.30 18.44 3.30
N PRO A 320 10.06 17.63 2.54
CA PRO A 320 10.21 16.19 2.80
C PRO A 320 10.66 15.90 4.25
N GLN A 321 11.58 16.69 4.78
CA GLN A 321 12.08 16.56 6.15
C GLN A 321 10.99 16.86 7.19
N GLN A 322 10.15 17.87 6.94
CA GLN A 322 9.01 18.20 7.81
C GLN A 322 7.95 17.10 7.78
N VAL A 323 7.66 16.52 6.60
CA VAL A 323 6.75 15.38 6.46
C VAL A 323 7.26 14.19 7.24
N LYS A 324 8.51 13.78 7.03
CA LYS A 324 9.14 12.69 7.78
C LYS A 324 9.08 12.93 9.29
N ARG A 325 9.39 14.14 9.74
CA ARG A 325 9.35 14.51 11.15
C ARG A 325 7.94 14.44 11.74
N ILE A 326 6.91 14.91 11.00
CA ILE A 326 5.51 14.83 11.46
C ILE A 326 5.08 13.38 11.61
N LEU A 327 5.38 12.52 10.63
CA LEU A 327 5.05 11.09 10.72
C LEU A 327 5.65 10.45 11.96
N ILE A 328 6.93 10.72 12.24
CA ILE A 328 7.66 10.23 13.42
C ILE A 328 7.02 10.75 14.72
N ASP A 329 6.78 12.06 14.82
CA ASP A 329 6.26 12.70 16.03
C ASP A 329 4.81 12.31 16.36
N THR A 330 4.05 11.91 15.36
CA THR A 330 2.63 11.54 15.51
C THR A 330 2.38 10.03 15.56
N ALA A 331 3.40 9.21 15.30
CA ALA A 331 3.29 7.76 15.35
C ALA A 331 2.93 7.23 16.75
N GLU A 332 2.22 6.12 16.78
CA GLU A 332 1.76 5.48 18.03
C GLU A 332 2.55 4.17 18.27
N ARG A 333 3.30 4.10 19.35
CA ARG A 333 4.07 2.89 19.68
C ARG A 333 3.15 1.73 20.04
N VAL A 334 3.52 0.54 19.57
CA VAL A 334 2.91 -0.71 20.01
C VAL A 334 3.65 -1.18 21.27
N ALA A 335 2.90 -1.40 22.34
CA ALA A 335 3.47 -1.83 23.61
C ALA A 335 4.08 -3.24 23.48
N GLY A 336 5.24 -3.44 24.13
CA GLY A 336 5.93 -4.74 24.15
C GLY A 336 6.68 -5.11 22.86
N ILE A 337 6.71 -4.22 21.86
CA ILE A 337 7.48 -4.42 20.63
C ILE A 337 8.77 -3.60 20.68
N GLU A 338 9.87 -4.20 20.23
CA GLU A 338 11.18 -3.56 20.14
C GLU A 338 11.15 -2.38 19.15
N VAL A 339 11.87 -1.30 19.50
CA VAL A 339 11.97 -0.10 18.66
C VAL A 339 12.56 -0.42 17.28
N GLU A 340 13.51 -1.34 17.23
CA GLU A 340 14.17 -1.77 15.99
C GLU A 340 13.16 -2.31 14.96
N ARG A 341 12.12 -3.00 15.42
CA ARG A 341 11.09 -3.59 14.55
C ARG A 341 10.00 -2.61 14.14
N GLN A 342 9.58 -1.73 15.04
CA GLN A 342 8.46 -0.80 14.80
C GLN A 342 8.88 0.62 14.45
N GLY A 343 10.17 0.95 14.53
CA GLY A 343 10.62 2.32 14.41
C GLY A 343 9.96 3.23 15.44
N TRP A 344 9.34 4.30 15.00
CA TRP A 344 8.62 5.22 15.89
C TRP A 344 7.18 4.78 16.18
N GLY A 345 6.69 3.75 15.48
CA GLY A 345 5.38 3.13 15.72
C GLY A 345 4.43 3.24 14.53
N VAL A 346 3.16 2.98 14.80
CA VAL A 346 2.08 2.96 13.80
C VAL A 346 1.77 4.38 13.34
N VAL A 347 1.73 4.60 12.02
CA VAL A 347 1.32 5.87 11.45
C VAL A 347 -0.10 6.25 11.91
N SER A 348 -0.30 7.54 12.24
CA SER A 348 -1.58 8.08 12.68
C SER A 348 -2.05 9.18 11.72
N PRO A 349 -2.81 8.83 10.65
CA PRO A 349 -3.15 9.76 9.57
C PRO A 349 -3.83 11.04 10.07
N GLY A 350 -4.86 10.94 10.90
CA GLY A 350 -5.59 12.12 11.40
C GLY A 350 -4.70 13.06 12.23
N ARG A 351 -3.80 12.51 13.08
CA ARG A 351 -2.85 13.32 13.85
C ARG A 351 -1.80 13.97 12.95
N ALA A 352 -1.31 13.23 11.97
CA ALA A 352 -0.32 13.76 11.01
C ALA A 352 -0.89 14.92 10.21
N VAL A 353 -2.13 14.80 9.72
CA VAL A 353 -2.84 15.87 9.01
C VAL A 353 -3.11 17.08 9.92
N GLU A 354 -3.52 16.86 11.16
CA GLU A 354 -3.77 17.96 12.11
C GLU A 354 -2.49 18.77 12.39
N VAL A 355 -1.35 18.09 12.59
CA VAL A 355 -0.06 18.76 12.77
C VAL A 355 0.40 19.47 11.49
N ALA A 356 0.20 18.88 10.31
CA ALA A 356 0.50 19.50 9.03
C ALA A 356 -0.26 20.82 8.85
N ARG A 357 -1.56 20.81 9.14
CA ARG A 357 -2.45 21.96 9.07
C ARG A 357 -2.08 23.08 10.05
N SER A 358 -1.75 22.74 11.30
CA SER A 358 -1.36 23.71 12.31
C SER A 358 -0.09 24.47 11.96
N ARG A 359 0.87 23.81 11.32
CA ARG A 359 2.09 24.45 10.81
C ARG A 359 1.82 25.44 9.67
N HIS A 360 0.76 25.23 8.89
CA HIS A 360 0.35 26.15 7.84
C HIS A 360 -0.23 27.47 8.41
N SER A 361 -1.04 27.38 9.47
CA SER A 361 -1.72 28.52 10.07
C SER A 361 -0.87 29.33 11.04
N GLY A 362 0.37 28.91 11.34
CA GLY A 362 1.21 29.54 12.36
C GLY A 362 0.64 29.48 13.78
N GLN A 363 -0.45 28.72 13.98
CA GLN A 363 -1.04 28.52 15.31
C GLN A 363 -0.19 27.55 16.13
N PRO A 364 0.10 27.87 17.40
CA PRO A 364 0.68 26.90 18.32
C PRO A 364 -0.26 25.67 18.41
N LEU A 365 0.33 24.48 18.46
CA LEU A 365 -0.41 23.26 18.80
C LEU A 365 -1.12 23.50 20.13
N ASP A 366 -2.44 23.35 20.19
CA ASP A 366 -3.20 23.44 21.44
C ASP A 366 -2.81 22.21 22.32
N PRO A 367 -2.05 22.44 23.43
CA PRO A 367 -1.63 21.35 24.29
C PRO A 367 -2.81 20.59 24.91
N GLY A 368 -3.95 21.25 25.11
CA GLY A 368 -5.16 20.66 25.70
C GLY A 368 -5.88 19.68 24.76
N ARG A 369 -5.79 19.85 23.42
CA ARG A 369 -6.31 18.87 22.47
C ARG A 369 -5.44 17.62 22.33
N MET A 370 -4.15 17.73 22.59
CA MET A 370 -3.25 16.57 22.62
C MET A 370 -3.51 15.68 23.84
N ASP A 371 -3.97 16.22 24.97
CA ASP A 371 -4.28 15.47 26.18
C ASP A 371 -5.65 14.78 26.13
N CYS A 372 -6.64 15.31 25.42
CA CYS A 372 -7.93 14.65 25.24
C CYS A 372 -7.83 13.29 24.50
N LEU A 373 -6.79 13.10 23.69
CA LEU A 373 -6.48 11.82 23.03
C LEU A 373 -5.63 10.89 23.94
N LYS A 374 -5.03 11.40 25.01
CA LYS A 374 -4.32 10.60 26.04
C LYS A 374 -5.23 10.04 27.13
N THR A 375 -6.40 10.62 27.34
CA THR A 375 -7.30 10.31 28.47
C THR A 375 -8.34 9.24 28.23
N GLN A 376 -8.28 8.48 27.15
CA GLN A 376 -8.96 7.18 27.09
C GLN A 376 -8.10 6.02 27.66
N ARG A 377 -7.36 6.31 28.73
CA ARG A 377 -6.88 5.25 29.63
C ARG A 377 -8.03 4.95 30.58
N GLY A 378 -8.69 3.82 30.40
CA GLY A 378 -9.58 3.24 31.40
C GLY A 378 -8.87 3.03 32.74
N PRO A 379 -9.59 2.95 33.86
CA PRO A 379 -9.00 2.78 35.18
C PRO A 379 -8.25 1.46 35.29
N ARG A 380 -7.23 1.47 36.14
CA ARG A 380 -6.31 0.35 36.45
C ARG A 380 -7.03 -0.90 36.92
#